data_f50528d6eefac3d49a2efc77661aa4ed
#
_entry.id   f50528d6eefac3d49a2efc77661aa4ed
#
_cell.length_a   1.000
_cell.length_b   1.000
_cell.length_c   1.000
_cell.angle_alpha   90.00
_cell.angle_beta   90.00
_cell.angle_gamma   90.00
#
_symmetry.space_group_name_H-M   'P 1'
#
loop_
_entity.id
_entity.type
_entity.pdbx_description
1 polymer ?
#
loop_
_entity_poly.entity_id
_entity_poly.type
_entity_poly.pdbx_seq_one_letter_code
_entity_poly.pdbx_strand_id
1 'polypeptide(L)'
;MNDRRTIPQNLLLALAICVILLFCLFPFVQILSTSLKHQFDWGNPSLIPVKVNLEAYKELLGVTKKEESPVPETIKMILDNPQITEEKRKEILDRFQSTSDVFPFLRYFMNSFLLSASAAFISLSLAVFGAYSFSRLRFKGRNIVQRGVLFVYMIGGVLLMVPLYQISVKIGLAKSIWGSLLSLLLIYIIQTLPVSLYMLGNYFRSIPYSIEEAAIMDGCSRLEAIYLIMLPLSAPMLMTVFVYCFIIAWNEYLFASVFLKQFHDFYTIPLGLQSLFVSKNAIWDRIMSASILTLTPVILCFTFAMRHLTGGLSEGGVKE
;
A
#
# COMPACT_ATOMS: atom_id res chain seq x y z
N MET A 1 16.00 38.06 8.00
CA MET A 1 15.89 38.03 9.49
C MET A 1 16.82 36.92 9.98
N ASN A 2 18.00 37.34 10.53
CA ASN A 2 19.01 36.43 11.07
C ASN A 2 18.53 35.94 12.45
N ASP A 3 17.90 34.80 12.52
CA ASP A 3 17.47 34.17 13.77
C ASP A 3 18.70 33.60 14.48
N ARG A 4 19.43 34.46 15.21
CA ARG A 4 20.58 34.06 16.05
C ARG A 4 20.01 33.29 17.27
N ARG A 5 19.61 32.05 17.06
CA ARG A 5 19.29 31.17 18.18
C ARG A 5 20.50 31.05 19.10
N THR A 6 20.30 31.22 20.38
CA THR A 6 21.36 31.05 21.38
C THR A 6 21.78 29.58 21.44
N ILE A 7 23.06 29.35 21.82
CA ILE A 7 23.61 27.98 21.94
C ILE A 7 22.68 27.02 22.73
N PRO A 8 22.09 27.40 23.89
CA PRO A 8 21.18 26.55 24.64
C PRO A 8 19.87 26.25 23.89
N GLN A 9 19.38 27.20 23.05
CA GLN A 9 18.17 26.95 22.24
C GLN A 9 18.45 25.94 21.13
N ASN A 10 19.62 25.97 20.51
CA ASN A 10 20.03 24.97 19.52
C ASN A 10 20.21 23.57 20.15
N LEU A 11 20.76 23.52 21.38
CA LEU A 11 20.90 22.25 22.11
C LEU A 11 19.54 21.65 22.47
N LEU A 12 18.63 22.48 22.97
CA LEU A 12 17.25 22.04 23.30
C LEU A 12 16.51 21.54 22.06
N LEU A 13 16.66 22.23 20.94
CA LEU A 13 16.06 21.80 19.67
C LEU A 13 16.66 20.48 19.18
N ALA A 14 17.98 20.32 19.24
CA ALA A 14 18.66 19.08 18.86
C ALA A 14 18.21 17.91 19.75
N LEU A 15 18.09 18.13 21.07
CA LEU A 15 17.58 17.13 22.00
C LEU A 15 16.13 16.73 21.66
N ALA A 16 15.26 17.72 21.40
CA ALA A 16 13.87 17.46 21.03
C ALA A 16 13.78 16.66 19.72
N ILE A 17 14.57 17.02 18.71
CA ILE A 17 14.63 16.28 17.44
C ILE A 17 15.12 14.85 17.68
N CYS A 18 16.16 14.66 18.50
CA CYS A 18 16.69 13.34 18.82
C CYS A 18 15.66 12.47 19.52
N VAL A 19 14.93 13.00 20.50
CA VAL A 19 13.85 12.28 21.21
C VAL A 19 12.73 11.87 20.24
N ILE A 20 12.30 12.78 19.36
CA ILE A 20 11.28 12.48 18.35
C ILE A 20 11.76 11.38 17.39
N LEU A 21 12.99 11.48 16.90
CA LEU A 21 13.58 10.48 16.00
C LEU A 21 13.67 9.11 16.68
N LEU A 22 14.15 9.05 17.93
CA LEU A 22 14.20 7.80 18.71
C LEU A 22 12.80 7.20 18.86
N PHE A 23 11.83 8.01 19.24
CA PHE A 23 10.44 7.54 19.40
C PHE A 23 9.85 7.01 18.09
N CYS A 24 10.08 7.71 16.97
CA CYS A 24 9.57 7.30 15.66
C CYS A 24 10.30 6.05 15.10
N LEU A 25 11.63 5.94 15.32
CA LEU A 25 12.42 4.84 14.76
C LEU A 25 12.37 3.56 15.63
N PHE A 26 12.11 3.70 16.93
CA PHE A 26 12.11 2.57 17.86
C PHE A 26 11.23 1.39 17.43
N PRO A 27 9.96 1.59 17.00
CA PRO A 27 9.13 0.46 16.55
C PRO A 27 9.72 -0.25 15.33
N PHE A 28 10.33 0.48 14.40
CA PHE A 28 10.96 -0.14 13.22
C PHE A 28 12.19 -0.96 13.59
N VAL A 29 13.02 -0.45 14.52
CA VAL A 29 14.16 -1.18 15.06
C VAL A 29 13.70 -2.43 15.78
N GLN A 30 12.61 -2.38 16.53
CA GLN A 30 12.03 -3.53 17.22
C GLN A 30 11.52 -4.59 16.24
N ILE A 31 10.80 -4.19 15.19
CA ILE A 31 10.33 -5.10 14.12
C ILE A 31 11.53 -5.78 13.44
N LEU A 32 12.57 -5.00 13.10
CA LEU A 32 13.79 -5.52 12.48
C LEU A 32 14.53 -6.47 13.42
N SER A 33 14.67 -6.11 14.68
CA SER A 33 15.28 -6.97 15.69
C SER A 33 14.56 -8.31 15.81
N THR A 34 13.23 -8.27 15.96
CA THR A 34 12.42 -9.49 16.13
C THR A 34 12.41 -10.35 14.88
N SER A 35 12.45 -9.75 13.67
CA SER A 35 12.52 -10.50 12.42
C SER A 35 13.80 -11.32 12.24
N LEU A 36 14.85 -10.94 12.96
CA LEU A 36 16.17 -11.60 12.96
C LEU A 36 16.39 -12.54 14.15
N LYS A 37 15.43 -12.61 15.10
CA LYS A 37 15.50 -13.47 16.26
C LYS A 37 15.04 -14.89 15.95
N HIS A 38 15.65 -15.85 16.61
CA HIS A 38 15.18 -17.23 16.65
C HIS A 38 14.05 -17.40 17.69
N GLN A 39 13.24 -18.45 17.55
CA GLN A 39 12.06 -18.70 18.37
C GLN A 39 12.31 -18.63 19.89
N PHE A 40 13.47 -19.11 20.38
CA PHE A 40 13.79 -19.04 21.83
C PHE A 40 14.19 -17.64 22.29
N ASP A 41 14.47 -16.71 21.39
CA ASP A 41 14.91 -15.36 21.73
C ASP A 41 13.77 -14.31 21.63
N TRP A 42 12.55 -14.74 21.26
CA TRP A 42 11.42 -13.81 21.13
C TRP A 42 11.03 -13.14 22.45
N GLY A 43 11.15 -13.86 23.58
CA GLY A 43 10.88 -13.33 24.92
C GLY A 43 11.97 -12.40 25.46
N ASN A 44 13.11 -12.29 24.81
CA ASN A 44 14.22 -11.45 25.23
C ASN A 44 13.96 -9.98 24.80
N PRO A 45 13.92 -9.00 25.73
CA PRO A 45 13.73 -7.59 25.42
C PRO A 45 14.92 -6.94 24.71
N SER A 46 16.08 -7.62 24.62
CA SER A 46 17.25 -7.12 23.91
C SER A 46 16.94 -6.79 22.45
N LEU A 47 17.40 -5.65 21.95
CA LEU A 47 17.31 -5.29 20.54
C LEU A 47 18.29 -6.05 19.65
N ILE A 48 19.34 -6.63 20.24
CA ILE A 48 20.35 -7.39 19.50
C ILE A 48 20.01 -8.88 19.64
N PRO A 49 19.78 -9.61 18.52
CA PRO A 49 19.51 -11.04 18.56
C PRO A 49 20.74 -11.80 19.05
N VAL A 50 20.56 -12.81 19.89
CA VAL A 50 21.65 -13.69 20.37
C VAL A 50 22.26 -14.44 19.18
N LYS A 51 21.43 -14.89 18.25
CA LYS A 51 21.84 -15.51 16.99
C LYS A 51 20.95 -14.98 15.87
N VAL A 52 21.58 -14.43 14.80
CA VAL A 52 20.84 -13.94 13.64
C VAL A 52 20.21 -15.11 12.90
N ASN A 53 18.90 -15.04 12.68
CA ASN A 53 18.12 -16.02 11.93
C ASN A 53 17.55 -15.37 10.66
N LEU A 54 17.92 -15.90 9.50
CA LEU A 54 17.42 -15.47 8.18
C LEU A 54 16.50 -16.51 7.55
N GLU A 55 16.15 -17.59 8.26
CA GLU A 55 15.34 -18.69 7.69
C GLU A 55 13.94 -18.18 7.29
N ALA A 56 13.32 -17.32 8.11
CA ALA A 56 12.03 -16.73 7.80
C ALA A 56 12.04 -15.94 6.47
N TYR A 57 13.10 -15.19 6.22
CA TYR A 57 13.26 -14.46 4.95
C TYR A 57 13.43 -15.40 3.75
N LYS A 58 14.25 -16.45 3.90
CA LYS A 58 14.47 -17.45 2.83
C LYS A 58 13.19 -18.20 2.51
N GLU A 59 12.41 -18.54 3.53
CA GLU A 59 11.11 -19.21 3.37
C GLU A 59 10.11 -18.30 2.66
N LEU A 60 9.96 -17.04 3.10
CA LEU A 60 9.05 -16.06 2.50
C LEU A 60 9.39 -15.75 1.04
N LEU A 61 10.68 -15.72 0.71
CA LEU A 61 11.17 -15.49 -0.65
C LEU A 61 11.23 -16.78 -1.51
N GLY A 62 10.83 -17.93 -0.96
CA GLY A 62 10.77 -19.19 -1.68
C GLY A 62 12.14 -19.80 -2.00
N VAL A 63 13.22 -19.33 -1.36
CA VAL A 63 14.59 -19.83 -1.58
C VAL A 63 14.78 -21.19 -0.91
N THR A 64 14.21 -21.40 0.28
CA THR A 64 14.18 -22.69 0.96
C THR A 64 12.74 -23.20 0.95
N LYS A 65 12.54 -24.39 0.37
CA LYS A 65 11.31 -25.14 0.62
C LYS A 65 11.39 -25.64 2.06
N LYS A 66 10.38 -25.36 2.86
CA LYS A 66 10.25 -25.97 4.17
C LYS A 66 10.27 -27.49 3.98
N GLU A 67 11.16 -28.20 4.64
CA GLU A 67 11.01 -29.63 4.83
C GLU A 67 9.60 -29.84 5.39
N GLU A 68 8.83 -30.73 4.77
CA GLU A 68 7.47 -31.07 5.21
C GLU A 68 7.54 -31.31 6.72
N SER A 69 6.84 -30.47 7.47
CA SER A 69 6.84 -30.63 8.94
C SER A 69 6.43 -32.07 9.23
N PRO A 70 7.24 -32.84 9.97
CA PRO A 70 6.90 -34.23 10.22
C PRO A 70 5.49 -34.26 10.81
N VAL A 71 4.63 -35.08 10.21
CA VAL A 71 3.23 -35.23 10.65
C VAL A 71 3.26 -35.46 12.17
N PRO A 72 2.62 -34.59 12.99
CA PRO A 72 2.63 -34.75 14.45
C PRO A 72 2.19 -36.16 14.83
N GLU A 73 2.79 -36.72 15.89
CA GLU A 73 2.47 -38.06 16.35
C GLU A 73 0.97 -38.25 16.62
N THR A 74 0.29 -37.21 17.09
CA THR A 74 -1.15 -37.20 17.29
C THR A 74 -1.94 -37.42 15.98
N ILE A 75 -1.47 -36.85 14.87
CA ILE A 75 -2.09 -37.04 13.55
C ILE A 75 -1.70 -38.40 12.99
N LYS A 76 -0.47 -38.87 13.21
CA LYS A 76 -0.06 -40.24 12.85
C LYS A 76 -0.93 -41.26 13.55
N MET A 77 -1.16 -41.11 14.87
CA MET A 77 -2.05 -41.98 15.64
C MET A 77 -3.50 -42.00 15.11
N ILE A 78 -3.99 -40.86 14.62
CA ILE A 78 -5.31 -40.77 13.98
C ILE A 78 -5.27 -41.47 12.63
N LEU A 79 -4.25 -41.27 11.82
CA LEU A 79 -4.10 -41.90 10.50
C LEU A 79 -3.89 -43.42 10.57
N ASP A 80 -3.25 -43.91 11.64
CA ASP A 80 -3.00 -45.34 11.86
C ASP A 80 -4.22 -46.07 12.40
N ASN A 81 -5.33 -45.38 12.70
CA ASN A 81 -6.55 -46.01 13.15
C ASN A 81 -7.24 -46.79 11.98
N PRO A 82 -7.40 -48.13 12.13
CA PRO A 82 -7.95 -48.97 11.06
C PRO A 82 -9.42 -48.68 10.72
N GLN A 83 -10.16 -47.94 11.55
CA GLN A 83 -11.55 -47.56 11.32
C GLN A 83 -11.71 -46.34 10.40
N ILE A 84 -10.63 -45.69 9.99
CA ILE A 84 -10.69 -44.50 9.12
C ILE A 84 -10.60 -44.93 7.67
N THR A 85 -11.63 -44.57 6.88
CA THR A 85 -11.69 -44.80 5.45
C THR A 85 -10.57 -44.03 4.73
N GLU A 86 -10.04 -44.61 3.65
CA GLU A 86 -8.98 -43.98 2.83
C GLU A 86 -9.34 -42.55 2.38
N GLU A 87 -10.60 -42.26 2.09
CA GLU A 87 -11.08 -40.91 1.74
C GLU A 87 -10.94 -39.94 2.90
N LYS A 88 -11.30 -40.35 4.13
CA LYS A 88 -11.12 -39.52 5.34
C LYS A 88 -9.66 -39.33 5.70
N ARG A 89 -8.82 -40.34 5.44
CA ARG A 89 -7.38 -40.27 5.65
C ARG A 89 -6.77 -39.24 4.73
N LYS A 90 -7.17 -39.23 3.47
CA LYS A 90 -6.76 -38.23 2.48
C LYS A 90 -7.26 -36.83 2.83
N GLU A 91 -8.53 -36.73 3.27
CA GLU A 91 -9.10 -35.44 3.72
C GLU A 91 -8.35 -34.86 4.95
N ILE A 92 -7.97 -35.71 5.90
CA ILE A 92 -7.19 -35.30 7.09
C ILE A 92 -5.79 -34.89 6.68
N LEU A 93 -5.13 -35.59 5.77
CA LEU A 93 -3.83 -35.26 5.21
C LEU A 93 -3.89 -33.95 4.41
N ASP A 94 -4.87 -33.79 3.55
CA ASP A 94 -5.09 -32.56 2.77
C ASP A 94 -5.38 -31.37 3.69
N ARG A 95 -6.19 -31.55 4.72
CA ARG A 95 -6.41 -30.51 5.75
C ARG A 95 -5.14 -30.19 6.54
N PHE A 96 -4.35 -31.18 6.88
CA PHE A 96 -3.10 -30.97 7.60
C PHE A 96 -2.07 -30.28 6.70
N GLN A 97 -1.93 -30.71 5.47
CA GLN A 97 -1.07 -30.07 4.47
C GLN A 97 -1.53 -28.65 4.17
N SER A 98 -2.82 -28.40 4.03
CA SER A 98 -3.36 -27.04 3.84
C SER A 98 -3.21 -26.16 5.09
N THR A 99 -3.13 -26.77 6.30
CA THR A 99 -2.89 -26.03 7.56
C THR A 99 -1.39 -25.82 7.83
N SER A 100 -0.53 -26.67 7.23
CA SER A 100 0.94 -26.51 7.25
C SER A 100 1.43 -25.63 6.10
N ASP A 101 0.50 -25.05 5.30
CA ASP A 101 0.85 -24.26 4.12
C ASP A 101 1.81 -23.13 4.45
N VAL A 102 2.91 -23.16 3.73
CA VAL A 102 3.85 -22.07 3.60
C VAL A 102 3.06 -20.82 3.24
N PHE A 103 3.13 -19.80 4.09
CA PHE A 103 2.50 -18.50 3.82
C PHE A 103 2.95 -18.00 2.43
N PRO A 104 2.05 -17.90 1.43
CA PRO A 104 2.42 -17.63 0.06
C PRO A 104 2.73 -16.14 -0.15
N PHE A 105 3.76 -15.65 0.57
CA PHE A 105 4.14 -14.24 0.63
C PHE A 105 4.30 -13.61 -0.74
N LEU A 106 5.05 -14.23 -1.63
CA LEU A 106 5.31 -13.68 -2.96
C LEU A 106 4.03 -13.54 -3.78
N ARG A 107 3.09 -14.49 -3.67
CA ARG A 107 1.80 -14.41 -4.35
C ARG A 107 0.98 -13.23 -3.82
N TYR A 108 0.84 -13.10 -2.51
CA TYR A 108 0.12 -11.98 -1.88
C TYR A 108 0.77 -10.64 -2.15
N PHE A 109 2.10 -10.62 -2.17
CA PHE A 109 2.88 -9.44 -2.52
C PHE A 109 2.59 -9.00 -3.96
N MET A 110 2.64 -9.92 -4.93
CA MET A 110 2.33 -9.63 -6.34
C MET A 110 0.87 -9.21 -6.54
N ASN A 111 -0.08 -9.85 -5.85
CA ASN A 111 -1.49 -9.47 -5.90
C ASN A 111 -1.68 -8.02 -5.42
N SER A 112 -1.10 -7.69 -4.25
CA SER A 112 -1.15 -6.32 -3.73
C SER A 112 -0.47 -5.33 -4.65
N PHE A 113 0.72 -5.66 -5.17
CA PHE A 113 1.47 -4.77 -6.03
C PHE A 113 0.71 -4.45 -7.32
N LEU A 114 0.21 -5.47 -8.00
CA LEU A 114 -0.55 -5.30 -9.24
C LEU A 114 -1.84 -4.51 -9.01
N LEU A 115 -2.58 -4.84 -7.95
CA LEU A 115 -3.83 -4.14 -7.63
C LEU A 115 -3.60 -2.68 -7.26
N SER A 116 -2.60 -2.41 -6.40
CA SER A 116 -2.28 -1.04 -5.94
C SER A 116 -1.67 -0.19 -7.05
N ALA A 117 -0.76 -0.76 -7.85
CA ALA A 117 -0.15 -0.05 -8.98
C ALA A 117 -1.19 0.27 -10.06
N SER A 118 -2.07 -0.67 -10.38
CA SER A 118 -3.17 -0.46 -11.33
C SER A 118 -4.13 0.62 -10.84
N ALA A 119 -4.54 0.57 -9.57
CA ALA A 119 -5.40 1.58 -8.96
C ALA A 119 -4.76 2.97 -8.98
N ALA A 120 -3.48 3.06 -8.60
CA ALA A 120 -2.73 4.32 -8.59
C ALA A 120 -2.61 4.91 -10.00
N PHE A 121 -2.27 4.10 -10.99
CA PHE A 121 -2.13 4.56 -12.37
C PHE A 121 -3.45 5.04 -12.97
N ILE A 122 -4.53 4.28 -12.79
CA ILE A 122 -5.85 4.64 -13.30
C ILE A 122 -6.39 5.89 -12.58
N SER A 123 -6.27 5.93 -11.23
CA SER A 123 -6.69 7.09 -10.44
C SER A 123 -5.93 8.35 -10.84
N LEU A 124 -4.61 8.27 -11.01
CA LEU A 124 -3.78 9.37 -11.47
C LEU A 124 -4.21 9.85 -12.85
N SER A 125 -4.41 8.92 -13.79
CA SER A 125 -4.85 9.27 -15.17
C SER A 125 -6.18 10.00 -15.16
N LEU A 126 -7.17 9.51 -14.41
CA LEU A 126 -8.46 10.18 -14.27
C LEU A 126 -8.32 11.54 -13.56
N ALA A 127 -7.45 11.61 -12.54
CA ALA A 127 -7.20 12.84 -11.81
C ALA A 127 -6.55 13.92 -12.67
N VAL A 128 -5.66 13.58 -13.59
CA VAL A 128 -5.05 14.54 -14.54
C VAL A 128 -6.12 15.25 -15.36
N PHE A 129 -7.00 14.50 -16.05
CA PHE A 129 -8.05 15.09 -16.88
C PHE A 129 -9.09 15.84 -16.05
N GLY A 130 -9.48 15.29 -14.90
CA GLY A 130 -10.40 15.94 -13.97
C GLY A 130 -9.83 17.24 -13.38
N ALA A 131 -8.58 17.20 -12.91
CA ALA A 131 -7.89 18.37 -12.36
C ALA A 131 -7.67 19.45 -13.41
N TYR A 132 -7.30 19.09 -14.65
CA TYR A 132 -7.24 20.04 -15.77
C TYR A 132 -8.59 20.69 -16.00
N SER A 133 -9.67 19.91 -16.07
CA SER A 133 -11.02 20.44 -16.26
C SER A 133 -11.41 21.40 -15.12
N PHE A 134 -11.11 21.06 -13.88
CA PHE A 134 -11.38 21.90 -12.70
C PHE A 134 -10.44 23.09 -12.54
N SER A 135 -9.28 23.12 -13.15
CA SER A 135 -8.34 24.24 -13.06
C SER A 135 -8.47 25.21 -14.24
N ARG A 136 -8.63 24.70 -15.45
CA ARG A 136 -8.54 25.47 -16.70
C ARG A 136 -9.87 25.76 -17.37
N LEU A 137 -10.83 24.82 -17.30
CA LEU A 137 -12.10 24.98 -18.00
C LEU A 137 -13.11 25.77 -17.16
N ARG A 138 -13.90 26.62 -17.81
CA ARG A 138 -15.02 27.33 -17.21
C ARG A 138 -16.32 26.67 -17.64
N PHE A 139 -16.98 25.95 -16.75
CA PHE A 139 -18.29 25.33 -16.98
C PHE A 139 -19.22 25.57 -15.80
N LYS A 140 -20.53 25.56 -16.08
CA LYS A 140 -21.58 25.72 -15.06
C LYS A 140 -21.55 24.53 -14.11
N GLY A 141 -21.59 24.80 -12.79
CA GLY A 141 -21.60 23.75 -11.76
C GLY A 141 -20.21 23.27 -11.30
N ARG A 142 -19.11 23.78 -11.88
CA ARG A 142 -17.73 23.39 -11.51
C ARG A 142 -17.49 23.36 -9.99
N ASN A 143 -17.86 24.42 -9.29
CA ASN A 143 -17.66 24.54 -7.85
C ASN A 143 -18.53 23.56 -7.06
N ILE A 144 -19.75 23.26 -7.54
CA ILE A 144 -20.65 22.30 -6.93
C ILE A 144 -20.08 20.90 -7.03
N VAL A 145 -19.63 20.50 -8.22
CA VAL A 145 -19.02 19.18 -8.44
C VAL A 145 -17.74 19.02 -7.62
N GLN A 146 -16.85 20.03 -7.62
CA GLN A 146 -15.61 19.99 -6.85
C GLN A 146 -15.86 19.86 -5.35
N ARG A 147 -16.83 20.60 -4.81
CA ARG A 147 -17.24 20.48 -3.37
C ARG A 147 -17.91 19.14 -3.11
N GLY A 148 -18.75 18.65 -4.02
CA GLY A 148 -19.43 17.36 -3.93
C GLY A 148 -18.46 16.20 -3.84
N VAL A 149 -17.41 16.20 -4.65
CA VAL A 149 -16.34 15.18 -4.63
C VAL A 149 -15.63 15.14 -3.27
N LEU A 150 -15.29 16.31 -2.70
CA LEU A 150 -14.69 16.39 -1.37
C LEU A 150 -15.67 15.97 -0.26
N PHE A 151 -16.95 16.31 -0.40
CA PHE A 151 -17.98 15.91 0.56
C PHE A 151 -18.14 14.38 0.61
N VAL A 152 -18.18 13.71 -0.55
CA VAL A 152 -18.23 12.24 -0.63
C VAL A 152 -17.01 11.61 0.04
N TYR A 153 -15.83 12.19 -0.14
CA TYR A 153 -14.61 11.72 0.53
C TYR A 153 -14.72 11.80 2.05
N MET A 154 -15.38 12.83 2.59
CA MET A 154 -15.55 13.01 4.05
C MET A 154 -16.51 11.99 4.70
N ILE A 155 -17.39 11.35 3.92
CA ILE A 155 -18.33 10.34 4.47
C ILE A 155 -17.59 9.12 5.04
N GLY A 156 -16.34 8.91 4.65
CA GLY A 156 -15.50 7.80 5.13
C GLY A 156 -15.82 6.48 4.43
N GLY A 157 -14.81 5.91 3.81
CA GLY A 157 -14.93 4.67 3.02
C GLY A 157 -15.52 3.49 3.79
N VAL A 158 -15.24 3.39 5.10
CA VAL A 158 -15.72 2.29 5.96
C VAL A 158 -17.25 2.22 6.03
N LEU A 159 -17.94 3.36 6.08
CA LEU A 159 -19.41 3.40 6.10
C LEU A 159 -20.01 2.88 4.79
N LEU A 160 -19.30 3.03 3.68
CA LEU A 160 -19.73 2.58 2.36
C LEU A 160 -19.41 1.11 2.09
N MET A 161 -18.66 0.43 2.95
CA MET A 161 -18.21 -0.95 2.74
C MET A 161 -19.38 -1.91 2.50
N VAL A 162 -20.36 -1.92 3.40
CA VAL A 162 -21.53 -2.80 3.31
C VAL A 162 -22.40 -2.49 2.08
N PRO A 163 -22.80 -1.23 1.82
CA PRO A 163 -23.56 -0.88 0.62
C PRO A 163 -22.83 -1.25 -0.69
N LEU A 164 -21.54 -0.97 -0.80
CA LEU A 164 -20.75 -1.28 -2.00
C LEU A 164 -20.63 -2.79 -2.23
N TYR A 165 -20.44 -3.56 -1.16
CA TYR A 165 -20.44 -5.01 -1.26
C TYR A 165 -21.80 -5.55 -1.72
N GLN A 166 -22.92 -5.07 -1.15
CA GLN A 166 -24.26 -5.45 -1.55
C GLN A 166 -24.55 -5.14 -3.02
N ILE A 167 -24.12 -3.97 -3.50
CA ILE A 167 -24.22 -3.58 -4.91
C ILE A 167 -23.44 -4.59 -5.79
N SER A 168 -22.19 -4.89 -5.42
CA SER A 168 -21.34 -5.83 -6.15
C SER A 168 -21.94 -7.24 -6.21
N VAL A 169 -22.58 -7.69 -5.12
CA VAL A 169 -23.31 -8.96 -5.09
C VAL A 169 -24.53 -8.94 -6.01
N LYS A 170 -25.33 -7.86 -5.98
CA LYS A 170 -26.55 -7.72 -6.81
C LYS A 170 -26.23 -7.68 -8.30
N ILE A 171 -25.14 -7.04 -8.69
CA ILE A 171 -24.66 -6.95 -10.09
C ILE A 171 -23.98 -8.27 -10.49
N GLY A 172 -23.65 -9.17 -9.54
CA GLY A 172 -23.00 -10.44 -9.79
C GLY A 172 -21.46 -10.38 -9.82
N LEU A 173 -20.84 -9.21 -9.58
CA LEU A 173 -19.39 -9.06 -9.57
C LEU A 173 -18.73 -9.85 -8.43
N ALA A 174 -19.33 -9.88 -7.24
CA ALA A 174 -18.78 -10.60 -6.09
C ALA A 174 -18.85 -12.13 -6.20
N LYS A 175 -19.45 -12.68 -7.25
CA LYS A 175 -19.55 -14.13 -7.47
C LYS A 175 -18.29 -14.75 -8.07
N SER A 176 -17.44 -13.94 -8.68
CA SER A 176 -16.21 -14.38 -9.32
C SER A 176 -15.01 -13.62 -8.80
N ILE A 177 -13.83 -14.23 -8.87
CA ILE A 177 -12.58 -13.56 -8.45
C ILE A 177 -12.31 -12.30 -9.27
N TRP A 178 -12.47 -12.36 -10.58
CA TRP A 178 -12.24 -11.20 -11.45
C TRP A 178 -13.21 -10.05 -11.16
N GLY A 179 -14.46 -10.37 -10.86
CA GLY A 179 -15.45 -9.37 -10.44
C GLY A 179 -15.12 -8.77 -9.07
N SER A 180 -14.65 -9.57 -8.11
CA SER A 180 -14.19 -9.08 -6.80
C SER A 180 -12.97 -8.18 -6.92
N LEU A 181 -11.97 -8.56 -7.75
CA LEU A 181 -10.79 -7.74 -8.02
C LEU A 181 -11.15 -6.42 -8.72
N LEU A 182 -12.07 -6.48 -9.70
CA LEU A 182 -12.57 -5.27 -10.37
C LEU A 182 -13.31 -4.36 -9.39
N SER A 183 -14.13 -4.92 -8.51
CA SER A 183 -14.82 -4.15 -7.47
C SER A 183 -13.83 -3.46 -6.53
N LEU A 184 -12.79 -4.16 -6.09
CA LEU A 184 -11.71 -3.59 -5.26
C LEU A 184 -10.97 -2.48 -6.00
N LEU A 185 -10.61 -2.71 -7.26
CA LEU A 185 -9.94 -1.72 -8.09
C LEU A 185 -10.77 -0.42 -8.20
N LEU A 186 -12.06 -0.55 -8.46
CA LEU A 186 -12.97 0.61 -8.52
C LEU A 186 -13.08 1.32 -7.18
N ILE A 187 -13.15 0.58 -6.07
CA ILE A 187 -13.19 1.15 -4.73
C ILE A 187 -11.92 1.92 -4.42
N TYR A 188 -10.74 1.38 -4.76
CA TYR A 188 -9.46 2.05 -4.54
C TYR A 188 -9.35 3.34 -5.36
N ILE A 189 -9.85 3.34 -6.60
CA ILE A 189 -9.92 4.55 -7.42
C ILE A 189 -10.85 5.58 -6.76
N ILE A 190 -12.04 5.17 -6.32
CA ILE A 190 -13.01 6.07 -5.66
C ILE A 190 -12.43 6.69 -4.39
N GLN A 191 -11.66 5.94 -3.61
CA GLN A 191 -11.03 6.44 -2.38
C GLN A 191 -9.91 7.45 -2.65
N THR A 192 -9.14 7.27 -3.70
CA THR A 192 -7.95 8.08 -3.98
C THR A 192 -8.22 9.28 -4.88
N LEU A 193 -9.21 9.17 -5.76
CA LEU A 193 -9.52 10.20 -6.79
C LEU A 193 -9.83 11.59 -6.20
N PRO A 194 -10.62 11.77 -5.13
CA PRO A 194 -10.96 13.10 -4.60
C PRO A 194 -9.74 13.91 -4.19
N VAL A 195 -8.83 13.31 -3.43
CA VAL A 195 -7.61 13.98 -2.97
C VAL A 195 -6.66 14.23 -4.13
N SER A 196 -6.54 13.29 -5.06
CA SER A 196 -5.73 13.42 -6.27
C SER A 196 -6.19 14.58 -7.14
N LEU A 197 -7.51 14.73 -7.35
CA LEU A 197 -8.10 15.86 -8.06
C LEU A 197 -7.79 17.20 -7.39
N TYR A 198 -7.87 17.23 -6.06
CA TYR A 198 -7.58 18.44 -5.29
C TYR A 198 -6.11 18.84 -5.37
N MET A 199 -5.20 17.89 -5.17
CA MET A 199 -3.76 18.10 -5.22
C MET A 199 -3.31 18.59 -6.60
N LEU A 200 -3.67 17.85 -7.65
CA LEU A 200 -3.33 18.22 -9.03
C LEU A 200 -4.03 19.49 -9.47
N GLY A 201 -5.29 19.69 -9.10
CA GLY A 201 -6.03 20.91 -9.45
C GLY A 201 -5.42 22.17 -8.82
N ASN A 202 -4.90 22.09 -7.61
CA ASN A 202 -4.15 23.20 -6.98
C ASN A 202 -2.83 23.45 -7.68
N TYR A 203 -2.09 22.40 -8.01
CA TYR A 203 -0.84 22.50 -8.71
C TYR A 203 -1.01 23.09 -10.11
N PHE A 204 -1.97 22.62 -10.89
CA PHE A 204 -2.26 23.16 -12.20
C PHE A 204 -2.65 24.63 -12.16
N ARG A 205 -3.33 25.09 -11.10
CA ARG A 205 -3.62 26.52 -10.91
C ARG A 205 -2.39 27.39 -10.66
N SER A 206 -1.32 26.83 -10.10
CA SER A 206 -0.07 27.54 -9.89
C SER A 206 0.76 27.75 -11.15
N ILE A 207 0.52 26.96 -12.20
CA ILE A 207 1.16 27.13 -13.50
C ILE A 207 0.52 28.34 -14.23
N PRO A 208 1.32 29.33 -14.69
CA PRO A 208 0.80 30.50 -15.39
C PRO A 208 -0.02 30.14 -16.64
N TYR A 209 -1.17 30.80 -16.82
CA TYR A 209 -2.02 30.59 -18.00
C TYR A 209 -1.33 30.92 -19.32
N SER A 210 -0.41 31.91 -19.31
CA SER A 210 0.34 32.34 -20.49
C SER A 210 1.14 31.22 -21.15
N ILE A 211 1.58 30.22 -20.41
CA ILE A 211 2.32 29.08 -20.97
C ILE A 211 1.39 28.21 -21.84
N GLU A 212 0.18 27.98 -21.36
CA GLU A 212 -0.83 27.21 -22.09
C GLU A 212 -1.37 27.99 -23.30
N GLU A 213 -1.60 29.31 -23.13
CA GLU A 213 -2.06 30.19 -24.21
C GLU A 213 -1.01 30.26 -25.34
N ALA A 214 0.27 30.37 -25.03
CA ALA A 214 1.34 30.35 -26.01
C ALA A 214 1.33 29.06 -26.82
N ALA A 215 1.17 27.91 -26.18
CA ALA A 215 1.11 26.61 -26.85
C ALA A 215 -0.12 26.52 -27.81
N ILE A 216 -1.26 27.04 -27.39
CA ILE A 216 -2.47 27.07 -28.23
C ILE A 216 -2.26 28.01 -29.43
N MET A 217 -1.57 29.13 -29.23
CA MET A 217 -1.20 30.05 -30.33
C MET A 217 -0.21 29.42 -31.32
N ASP A 218 0.67 28.53 -30.81
CA ASP A 218 1.59 27.75 -31.65
C ASP A 218 0.89 26.56 -32.36
N GLY A 219 -0.44 26.43 -32.22
CA GLY A 219 -1.25 25.42 -32.92
C GLY A 219 -1.51 24.13 -32.14
N CYS A 220 -1.09 24.01 -30.90
CA CYS A 220 -1.38 22.82 -30.06
C CYS A 220 -2.87 22.75 -29.74
N SER A 221 -3.45 21.57 -29.87
CA SER A 221 -4.77 21.26 -29.30
C SER A 221 -4.68 21.23 -27.75
N ARG A 222 -5.83 21.32 -27.08
CA ARG A 222 -5.87 21.23 -25.62
C ARG A 222 -5.33 19.92 -25.06
N LEU A 223 -5.52 18.81 -25.76
CA LEU A 223 -4.96 17.52 -25.35
C LEU A 223 -3.43 17.52 -25.49
N GLU A 224 -2.91 18.05 -26.59
CA GLU A 224 -1.47 18.21 -26.78
C GLU A 224 -0.86 19.13 -25.71
N ALA A 225 -1.52 20.22 -25.36
CA ALA A 225 -1.08 21.09 -24.26
C ALA A 225 -1.02 20.34 -22.91
N ILE A 226 -1.96 19.42 -22.64
CA ILE A 226 -1.88 18.56 -21.44
C ILE A 226 -0.64 17.68 -21.51
N TYR A 227 -0.44 16.93 -22.59
CA TYR A 227 0.64 15.93 -22.67
C TYR A 227 2.03 16.54 -22.84
N LEU A 228 2.16 17.59 -23.65
CA LEU A 228 3.45 18.17 -23.99
C LEU A 228 3.92 19.24 -23.00
N ILE A 229 3.00 19.87 -22.27
CA ILE A 229 3.33 21.01 -21.40
C ILE A 229 2.93 20.74 -19.95
N MET A 230 1.64 20.48 -19.71
CA MET A 230 1.14 20.39 -18.33
C MET A 230 1.71 19.20 -17.59
N LEU A 231 1.77 18.00 -18.21
CA LEU A 231 2.31 16.80 -17.57
C LEU A 231 3.81 16.92 -17.24
N PRO A 232 4.70 17.32 -18.18
CA PRO A 232 6.12 17.50 -17.86
C PRO A 232 6.37 18.53 -16.77
N LEU A 233 5.71 19.68 -16.80
CA LEU A 233 5.83 20.72 -15.77
C LEU A 233 5.30 20.25 -14.41
N SER A 234 4.35 19.32 -14.42
CA SER A 234 3.73 18.78 -13.18
C SER A 234 4.35 17.46 -12.73
N ALA A 235 5.42 16.99 -13.35
CA ALA A 235 6.04 15.70 -13.03
C ALA A 235 6.28 15.47 -11.52
N PRO A 236 6.79 16.43 -10.74
CA PRO A 236 6.95 16.26 -9.29
C PRO A 236 5.62 15.99 -8.57
N MET A 237 4.57 16.73 -8.94
CA MET A 237 3.25 16.55 -8.32
C MET A 237 2.58 15.25 -8.78
N LEU A 238 2.75 14.85 -10.04
CA LEU A 238 2.25 13.56 -10.55
C LEU A 238 2.85 12.40 -9.77
N MET A 239 4.16 12.44 -9.51
CA MET A 239 4.84 11.43 -8.67
C MET A 239 4.29 11.41 -7.25
N THR A 240 4.07 12.58 -6.65
CA THR A 240 3.49 12.68 -5.30
C THR A 240 2.10 12.05 -5.24
N VAL A 241 1.25 12.36 -6.22
CA VAL A 241 -0.12 11.81 -6.30
C VAL A 241 -0.10 10.31 -6.58
N PHE A 242 0.80 9.84 -7.45
CA PHE A 242 0.97 8.40 -7.69
C PHE A 242 1.32 7.65 -6.41
N VAL A 243 2.33 8.13 -5.67
CA VAL A 243 2.76 7.52 -4.40
C VAL A 243 1.64 7.55 -3.36
N TYR A 244 0.90 8.65 -3.27
CA TYR A 244 -0.27 8.75 -2.40
C TYR A 244 -1.31 7.66 -2.75
N CYS A 245 -1.72 7.55 -4.02
CA CYS A 245 -2.68 6.55 -4.47
C CYS A 245 -2.18 5.12 -4.21
N PHE A 246 -0.91 4.87 -4.50
CA PHE A 246 -0.29 3.57 -4.29
C PHE A 246 -0.29 3.17 -2.81
N ILE A 247 0.13 4.07 -1.91
CA ILE A 247 0.20 3.78 -0.47
C ILE A 247 -1.20 3.51 0.11
N ILE A 248 -2.22 4.29 -0.30
CA ILE A 248 -3.60 4.08 0.16
C ILE A 248 -4.10 2.70 -0.27
N ALA A 249 -3.93 2.35 -1.54
CA ALA A 249 -4.35 1.05 -2.07
C ALA A 249 -3.51 -0.12 -1.52
N TRP A 250 -2.20 0.09 -1.31
CA TRP A 250 -1.29 -0.91 -0.76
C TRP A 250 -1.64 -1.31 0.67
N ASN A 251 -2.02 -0.33 1.51
CA ASN A 251 -2.34 -0.57 2.92
C ASN A 251 -3.82 -0.94 3.14
N GLU A 252 -4.62 -1.01 2.07
CA GLU A 252 -6.02 -1.29 2.20
C GLU A 252 -6.26 -2.75 2.63
N TYR A 253 -7.00 -2.91 3.71
CA TYR A 253 -7.32 -4.18 4.33
C TYR A 253 -8.82 -4.44 4.43
N LEU A 254 -9.62 -3.41 4.76
CA LEU A 254 -11.01 -3.59 5.13
C LEU A 254 -11.87 -4.11 3.96
N PHE A 255 -11.77 -3.48 2.79
CA PHE A 255 -12.50 -3.92 1.61
C PHE A 255 -11.95 -5.26 1.10
N ALA A 256 -10.61 -5.43 1.09
CA ALA A 256 -9.99 -6.69 0.71
C ALA A 256 -10.48 -7.85 1.57
N SER A 257 -10.66 -7.66 2.89
CA SER A 257 -11.14 -8.68 3.81
C SER A 257 -12.57 -9.14 3.54
N VAL A 258 -13.39 -8.29 2.93
CA VAL A 258 -14.78 -8.61 2.56
C VAL A 258 -14.87 -9.23 1.17
N PHE A 259 -14.19 -8.63 0.19
CA PHE A 259 -14.31 -9.03 -1.21
C PHE A 259 -13.48 -10.28 -1.56
N LEU A 260 -12.35 -10.50 -0.89
CA LEU A 260 -11.47 -11.64 -1.15
C LEU A 260 -11.61 -12.78 -0.15
N LYS A 261 -12.48 -12.66 0.84
CA LYS A 261 -12.62 -13.64 1.95
C LYS A 261 -12.66 -15.11 1.48
N GLN A 262 -13.32 -15.41 0.39
CA GLN A 262 -13.46 -16.76 -0.18
C GLN A 262 -12.39 -17.13 -1.20
N PHE A 263 -11.50 -16.22 -1.54
CA PHE A 263 -10.46 -16.38 -2.58
C PHE A 263 -9.06 -16.28 -1.98
N HIS A 264 -8.64 -17.29 -1.19
CA HIS A 264 -7.39 -17.26 -0.44
C HIS A 264 -6.14 -17.02 -1.32
N ASP A 265 -6.12 -17.62 -2.52
CA ASP A 265 -5.00 -17.44 -3.46
C ASP A 265 -4.80 -16.00 -3.94
N PHE A 266 -5.82 -15.16 -3.81
CA PHE A 266 -5.82 -13.77 -4.28
C PHE A 266 -5.76 -12.74 -3.14
N TYR A 267 -5.44 -13.18 -1.95
CA TYR A 267 -5.28 -12.26 -0.83
C TYR A 267 -4.25 -11.18 -1.11
N THR A 268 -4.54 -10.00 -0.63
CA THR A 268 -3.55 -8.90 -0.55
C THR A 268 -2.64 -9.11 0.66
N ILE A 269 -1.47 -8.46 0.66
CA ILE A 269 -0.51 -8.57 1.77
C ILE A 269 -1.13 -8.20 3.12
N PRO A 270 -1.85 -7.07 3.30
CA PRO A 270 -2.46 -6.77 4.60
C PRO A 270 -3.42 -7.85 5.08
N LEU A 271 -4.22 -8.41 4.15
CA LEU A 271 -5.14 -9.50 4.47
C LEU A 271 -4.40 -10.79 4.80
N GLY A 272 -3.36 -11.13 4.04
CA GLY A 272 -2.52 -12.29 4.28
C GLY A 272 -1.76 -12.20 5.61
N LEU A 273 -1.16 -11.05 5.92
CA LEU A 273 -0.47 -10.84 7.19
C LEU A 273 -1.39 -11.05 8.39
N GLN A 274 -2.64 -10.58 8.31
CA GLN A 274 -3.60 -10.80 9.39
C GLN A 274 -3.84 -12.29 9.65
N SER A 275 -3.86 -13.12 8.61
CA SER A 275 -4.04 -14.58 8.78
C SER A 275 -2.93 -15.23 9.61
N LEU A 276 -1.71 -14.68 9.56
CA LEU A 276 -0.58 -15.12 10.40
C LEU A 276 -0.77 -14.77 11.87
N PHE A 277 -1.40 -13.62 12.19
CA PHE A 277 -1.66 -13.21 13.58
C PHE A 277 -2.76 -14.05 14.24
N VAL A 278 -3.75 -14.48 13.48
CA VAL A 278 -4.88 -15.28 14.00
C VAL A 278 -4.50 -16.73 14.25
N SER A 279 -3.39 -17.20 13.70
CA SER A 279 -2.86 -18.54 13.93
C SER A 279 -2.56 -18.77 15.43
N LYS A 280 -3.02 -19.92 15.99
CA LYS A 280 -2.74 -20.30 17.38
C LYS A 280 -1.25 -20.39 17.70
N ASN A 281 -0.42 -20.57 16.69
CA ASN A 281 1.05 -20.63 16.77
C ASN A 281 1.63 -19.46 15.97
N ALA A 282 1.40 -18.21 16.43
CA ALA A 282 1.97 -17.04 15.79
C ALA A 282 3.51 -17.14 15.78
N ILE A 283 4.09 -17.20 14.58
CA ILE A 283 5.55 -17.29 14.38
C ILE A 283 6.05 -15.86 14.17
N TRP A 284 6.51 -15.24 15.24
CA TRP A 284 6.83 -13.81 15.28
C TRP A 284 7.94 -13.38 14.32
N ASP A 285 9.00 -14.19 14.15
CA ASP A 285 10.06 -13.90 13.18
C ASP A 285 9.52 -13.85 11.75
N ARG A 286 8.62 -14.77 11.37
CA ARG A 286 7.98 -14.79 10.05
C ARG A 286 7.06 -13.57 9.84
N ILE A 287 6.25 -13.23 10.84
CA ILE A 287 5.35 -12.06 10.79
C ILE A 287 6.16 -10.78 10.63
N MET A 288 7.22 -10.62 11.42
CA MET A 288 8.06 -9.43 11.38
C MET A 288 8.90 -9.36 10.09
N SER A 289 9.42 -10.49 9.62
CA SER A 289 10.13 -10.56 8.33
C SER A 289 9.21 -10.22 7.15
N ALA A 290 7.99 -10.76 7.13
CA ALA A 290 7.00 -10.41 6.12
C ALA A 290 6.62 -8.93 6.18
N SER A 291 6.50 -8.35 7.38
CA SER A 291 6.23 -6.93 7.56
C SER A 291 7.35 -6.06 7.00
N ILE A 292 8.63 -6.42 7.23
CA ILE A 292 9.78 -5.71 6.67
C ILE A 292 9.81 -5.78 5.15
N LEU A 293 9.60 -6.97 4.58
CA LEU A 293 9.54 -7.14 3.13
C LEU A 293 8.39 -6.32 2.51
N THR A 294 7.26 -6.21 3.22
CA THR A 294 6.10 -5.42 2.78
C THR A 294 6.37 -3.91 2.75
N LEU A 295 7.30 -3.40 3.56
CA LEU A 295 7.70 -1.99 3.53
C LEU A 295 8.55 -1.64 2.31
N THR A 296 9.21 -2.62 1.68
CA THR A 296 10.16 -2.39 0.58
C THR A 296 9.57 -1.57 -0.57
N PRO A 297 8.41 -1.90 -1.18
CA PRO A 297 7.89 -1.10 -2.29
C PRO A 297 7.50 0.31 -1.88
N VAL A 298 7.02 0.50 -0.64
CA VAL A 298 6.67 1.83 -0.11
C VAL A 298 7.93 2.70 0.02
N ILE A 299 9.01 2.14 0.58
CA ILE A 299 10.29 2.84 0.70
C ILE A 299 10.86 3.18 -0.68
N LEU A 300 10.81 2.24 -1.63
CA LEU A 300 11.27 2.48 -2.99
C LEU A 300 10.47 3.58 -3.69
N CYS A 301 9.14 3.52 -3.63
CA CYS A 301 8.27 4.56 -4.20
C CYS A 301 8.56 5.93 -3.58
N PHE A 302 8.70 6.00 -2.25
CA PHE A 302 9.00 7.24 -1.56
C PHE A 302 10.39 7.80 -1.94
N THR A 303 11.42 6.95 -1.96
CA THR A 303 12.79 7.34 -2.33
C THR A 303 12.85 7.87 -3.76
N PHE A 304 12.12 7.21 -4.67
CA PHE A 304 12.02 7.65 -6.06
C PHE A 304 11.30 9.01 -6.18
N ALA A 305 10.19 9.18 -5.47
CA ALA A 305 9.46 10.46 -5.46
C ALA A 305 10.30 11.60 -4.89
N MET A 306 11.03 11.37 -3.80
CA MET A 306 11.90 12.40 -3.17
C MET A 306 12.98 12.93 -4.12
N ARG A 307 13.56 12.08 -4.96
CA ARG A 307 14.56 12.52 -5.95
C ARG A 307 14.00 13.53 -6.95
N HIS A 308 12.73 13.37 -7.34
CA HIS A 308 12.06 14.27 -8.29
C HIS A 308 11.55 15.56 -7.60
N LEU A 309 11.21 15.49 -6.30
CA LEU A 309 10.78 16.65 -5.54
C LEU A 309 11.94 17.61 -5.23
N THR A 310 13.12 17.09 -4.88
CA THR A 310 14.29 17.90 -4.53
C THR A 310 14.95 18.56 -5.75
N GLY A 311 14.93 17.89 -6.91
CA GLY A 311 15.44 18.45 -8.17
C GLY A 311 14.70 19.71 -8.63
N GLY A 312 13.37 19.75 -8.50
CA GLY A 312 12.56 20.90 -8.90
C GLY A 312 12.71 22.14 -7.99
N LEU A 313 13.10 21.97 -6.74
CA LEU A 313 13.33 23.08 -5.80
C LEU A 313 14.70 23.74 -5.99
N SER A 314 15.70 23.01 -6.51
CA SER A 314 17.04 23.54 -6.73
C SER A 314 17.17 24.36 -8.02
N GLU A 315 16.33 24.09 -9.04
CA GLU A 315 16.34 24.85 -10.30
C GLU A 315 15.45 26.10 -10.26
N GLY A 316 14.50 26.21 -9.30
CA GLY A 316 13.62 27.35 -9.10
C GLY A 316 14.14 28.39 -8.09
N GLY A 317 15.28 28.17 -7.47
CA GLY A 317 15.95 29.13 -6.59
C GLY A 317 16.46 30.31 -7.40
N VAL A 318 15.74 31.40 -7.30
CA VAL A 318 16.07 32.74 -7.87
C VAL A 318 17.54 33.04 -7.64
N LYS A 319 18.26 33.25 -8.74
CA LYS A 319 19.49 34.07 -8.71
C LYS A 319 19.04 35.49 -8.42
N GLU A 320 19.23 35.95 -7.19
CA GLU A 320 19.41 37.38 -6.92
C GLU A 320 20.79 37.83 -7.40
#